data_c4e51bf92f554bbd02d0605ae8893c73
#
_entry.id   c4e51bf92f554bbd02d0605ae8893c73
#
_cell.length_a   1.000
_cell.length_b   1.000
_cell.length_c   1.000
_cell.angle_alpha   90.00
_cell.angle_beta   90.00
_cell.angle_gamma   90.00
#
_symmetry.space_group_name_H-M   'P 1'
#
loop_
_entity.id
_entity.type
_entity.pdbx_description
1 polymer ?
#
loop_
_entity_poly.entity_id
_entity_poly.type
_entity_poly.pdbx_seq_one_letter_code
_entity_poly.pdbx_strand_id
1 'polypeptide(L)'
;MPKIHPNATTTPRIRRQIQQSDLPVAQLAQKYSVGERTIRRWKKRDSIQDKSSSLRRLPTTLTPDQEWIVVELRRTLLLPLDDLLHVAREFVHPELSRAALGRLLRREGISKLSEMIPSEQKTAHKQFKDYDPGFLHVDIKYLPQMPDEIARSYLFVAIDRATRWVFIEIYPEKTAACAADFMERLQQACPFKIQKVLTDNGTEFTDRFTRQRTQNEAENMNMRTSKNSTHAFEHYCCEHGIEHRLTRPYTPKTNGMVERFNGRIATLLKTTRFKSSTELHQILRSYHQTYLSCFRQRVLNGQTPCEKVEQYRKSHPHLFLSCFSPELKSNNTSPNRYQQYS
;
A
#
# COMPACT_ATOMS: atom_id res chain seq x y z
N MET A 1 33.02 30.17 2.30
CA MET A 1 33.58 31.02 1.23
C MET A 1 32.63 30.98 0.04
N PRO A 2 32.33 32.11 -0.62
CA PRO A 2 31.50 32.05 -1.83
C PRO A 2 32.28 31.33 -2.94
N LYS A 3 31.69 30.28 -3.52
CA LYS A 3 32.25 29.54 -4.65
C LYS A 3 32.19 30.46 -5.89
N ILE A 4 33.35 30.99 -6.32
CA ILE A 4 33.46 31.76 -7.55
C ILE A 4 33.58 30.76 -8.70
N HIS A 5 32.81 30.94 -9.77
CA HIS A 5 32.94 30.09 -10.95
C HIS A 5 34.34 30.23 -11.55
N PRO A 6 35.04 29.14 -11.96
CA PRO A 6 36.39 29.18 -12.49
C PRO A 6 36.57 30.19 -13.63
N ASN A 7 35.56 30.37 -14.48
CA ASN A 7 35.58 31.32 -15.61
C ASN A 7 35.02 32.71 -15.26
N ALA A 8 34.91 33.04 -13.98
CA ALA A 8 34.42 34.39 -13.60
C ALA A 8 35.46 35.46 -13.91
N THR A 9 35.15 36.41 -14.79
CA THR A 9 36.02 37.53 -15.18
C THR A 9 36.07 38.63 -14.12
N THR A 10 35.19 38.60 -13.14
CA THR A 10 35.16 39.57 -12.04
C THR A 10 35.00 38.87 -10.69
N THR A 11 35.90 39.14 -9.77
CA THR A 11 35.83 38.71 -8.38
C THR A 11 35.02 39.69 -7.52
N PRO A 12 34.52 39.30 -6.34
CA PRO A 12 33.85 40.23 -5.42
C PRO A 12 34.70 41.48 -5.05
N ARG A 13 36.03 41.32 -5.00
CA ARG A 13 36.99 42.41 -4.78
C ARG A 13 36.94 43.41 -5.94
N ILE A 14 37.07 42.92 -7.18
CA ILE A 14 37.00 43.76 -8.39
C ILE A 14 35.65 44.46 -8.49
N ARG A 15 34.54 43.75 -8.22
CA ARG A 15 33.18 44.32 -8.24
C ARG A 15 33.02 45.47 -7.26
N ARG A 16 33.57 45.32 -6.03
CA ARG A 16 33.58 46.38 -5.02
C ARG A 16 34.37 47.59 -5.50
N GLN A 17 35.57 47.39 -6.09
CA GLN A 17 36.38 48.44 -6.64
C GLN A 17 35.67 49.18 -7.80
N ILE A 18 34.97 48.45 -8.68
CA ILE A 18 34.17 49.05 -9.75
C ILE A 18 33.04 49.95 -9.19
N GLN A 19 32.35 49.50 -8.13
CA GLN A 19 31.28 50.27 -7.51
C GLN A 19 31.79 51.53 -6.82
N GLN A 20 32.94 51.47 -6.19
CA GLN A 20 33.54 52.59 -5.42
C GLN A 20 34.39 53.54 -6.26
N SER A 21 34.60 53.22 -7.53
CA SER A 21 35.49 54.03 -8.38
C SER A 21 34.75 55.10 -9.15
N ASP A 22 35.31 56.33 -9.16
CA ASP A 22 34.81 57.46 -9.94
C ASP A 22 35.35 57.50 -11.38
N LEU A 23 36.20 56.55 -11.72
CA LEU A 23 36.79 56.46 -13.07
C LEU A 23 35.73 56.20 -14.14
N PRO A 24 35.96 56.76 -15.36
CA PRO A 24 35.13 56.51 -16.53
C PRO A 24 35.01 55.00 -16.84
N VAL A 25 33.84 54.57 -17.36
CA VAL A 25 33.55 53.18 -17.68
C VAL A 25 34.61 52.56 -18.61
N ALA A 26 35.06 53.31 -19.62
CA ALA A 26 36.08 52.85 -20.58
C ALA A 26 37.42 52.53 -19.90
N GLN A 27 37.88 53.38 -18.97
CA GLN A 27 39.13 53.18 -18.22
C GLN A 27 39.01 51.98 -17.28
N LEU A 28 37.88 51.77 -16.62
CA LEU A 28 37.62 50.57 -15.77
C LEU A 28 37.57 49.31 -16.61
N ALA A 29 37.00 49.37 -17.81
CA ALA A 29 36.92 48.23 -18.73
C ALA A 29 38.34 47.80 -19.15
N GLN A 30 39.19 48.77 -19.49
CA GLN A 30 40.58 48.51 -19.83
C GLN A 30 41.41 48.00 -18.63
N LYS A 31 41.24 48.65 -17.46
CA LYS A 31 41.97 48.29 -16.22
C LYS A 31 41.71 46.87 -15.76
N TYR A 32 40.44 46.37 -15.87
CA TYR A 32 40.08 45.03 -15.42
C TYR A 32 39.91 44.02 -16.56
N SER A 33 40.25 44.42 -17.78
CA SER A 33 40.12 43.57 -18.98
C SER A 33 38.72 42.94 -19.14
N VAL A 34 37.66 43.71 -18.91
CA VAL A 34 36.29 43.31 -19.05
C VAL A 34 35.51 44.29 -19.92
N GLY A 35 34.47 43.81 -20.60
CA GLY A 35 33.66 44.67 -21.47
C GLY A 35 32.95 45.79 -20.69
N GLU A 36 32.81 46.99 -21.30
CA GLU A 36 32.12 48.14 -20.70
C GLU A 36 30.71 47.79 -20.19
N ARG A 37 29.99 46.93 -20.91
CA ARG A 37 28.63 46.43 -20.47
C ARG A 37 28.70 45.78 -19.10
N THR A 38 29.77 45.07 -18.80
CA THR A 38 29.98 44.43 -17.48
C THR A 38 30.26 45.48 -16.42
N ILE A 39 31.06 46.50 -16.71
CA ILE A 39 31.36 47.61 -15.80
C ILE A 39 30.07 48.38 -15.47
N ARG A 40 29.29 48.80 -16.51
CA ARG A 40 28.00 49.47 -16.32
C ARG A 40 27.04 48.65 -15.50
N ARG A 41 26.99 47.32 -15.72
CA ARG A 41 26.13 46.43 -14.94
C ARG A 41 26.54 46.39 -13.46
N TRP A 42 27.86 46.35 -13.15
CA TRP A 42 28.31 46.32 -11.77
C TRP A 42 28.20 47.68 -11.08
N LYS A 43 28.43 48.80 -11.78
CA LYS A 43 28.17 50.16 -11.23
C LYS A 43 26.69 50.38 -10.86
N LYS A 44 25.74 49.79 -11.60
CA LYS A 44 24.30 49.90 -11.37
C LYS A 44 23.75 48.99 -10.29
N ARG A 45 24.52 48.01 -9.80
CA ARG A 45 24.05 47.04 -8.80
C ARG A 45 24.41 47.47 -7.39
N ASP A 46 23.46 47.31 -6.46
CA ASP A 46 23.68 47.57 -5.03
C ASP A 46 24.46 46.47 -4.34
N SER A 47 24.55 45.25 -4.94
CA SER A 47 25.22 44.11 -4.39
C SER A 47 26.33 43.55 -5.29
N ILE A 48 27.45 43.19 -4.67
CA ILE A 48 28.60 42.55 -5.32
C ILE A 48 28.38 41.03 -5.52
N GLN A 49 27.32 40.46 -4.95
CA GLN A 49 27.00 39.02 -5.02
C GLN A 49 26.45 38.65 -6.39
N ASP A 50 26.69 37.41 -6.79
CA ASP A 50 26.03 36.87 -7.98
C ASP A 50 24.53 36.71 -7.70
N LYS A 51 23.69 36.99 -8.70
CA LYS A 51 22.27 36.68 -8.61
C LYS A 51 22.13 35.13 -8.65
N SER A 52 21.19 34.60 -7.87
CA SER A 52 20.84 33.20 -7.97
C SER A 52 20.51 32.83 -9.42
N SER A 53 21.14 31.78 -9.92
CA SER A 53 20.85 31.18 -11.22
C SER A 53 19.62 30.27 -11.17
N SER A 54 19.06 30.01 -9.97
CA SER A 54 17.86 29.22 -9.80
C SER A 54 16.65 29.95 -10.38
N LEU A 55 15.88 29.24 -11.17
CA LEU A 55 14.60 29.74 -11.67
C LEU A 55 13.67 30.01 -10.48
N ARG A 56 13.08 31.20 -10.42
CA ARG A 56 12.13 31.55 -9.35
C ARG A 56 10.84 30.74 -9.41
N ARG A 57 10.48 30.27 -10.60
CA ARG A 57 9.37 29.34 -10.84
C ARG A 57 9.86 28.26 -11.76
N LEU A 58 9.83 27.02 -11.30
CA LEU A 58 10.07 25.85 -12.13
C LEU A 58 8.76 25.53 -12.86
N PRO A 59 8.79 25.29 -14.18
CA PRO A 59 7.62 24.79 -14.87
C PRO A 59 7.26 23.43 -14.28
N THR A 60 6.00 23.26 -13.89
CA THR A 60 5.46 21.98 -13.38
C THR A 60 4.65 21.31 -14.45
N THR A 61 4.59 19.99 -14.42
CA THR A 61 3.82 19.17 -15.39
C THR A 61 2.31 19.38 -15.17
N LEU A 62 1.90 19.64 -13.93
CA LEU A 62 0.51 19.83 -13.54
C LEU A 62 0.17 21.32 -13.50
N THR A 63 -1.07 21.66 -13.85
CA THR A 63 -1.64 22.99 -13.59
C THR A 63 -1.88 23.18 -12.10
N PRO A 64 -2.05 24.42 -11.60
CA PRO A 64 -2.34 24.66 -10.19
C PRO A 64 -3.58 23.91 -9.67
N ASP A 65 -4.64 23.81 -10.46
CA ASP A 65 -5.86 23.09 -10.10
C ASP A 65 -5.62 21.58 -10.03
N GLN A 66 -4.87 21.02 -10.98
CA GLN A 66 -4.47 19.62 -10.96
C GLN A 66 -3.57 19.29 -9.77
N GLU A 67 -2.63 20.18 -9.42
CA GLU A 67 -1.81 20.04 -8.22
C GLU A 67 -2.66 20.01 -6.97
N TRP A 68 -3.62 20.92 -6.86
CA TRP A 68 -4.55 20.98 -5.74
C TRP A 68 -5.36 19.67 -5.60
N ILE A 69 -5.94 19.15 -6.70
CA ILE A 69 -6.67 17.88 -6.71
C ILE A 69 -5.80 16.73 -6.20
N VAL A 70 -4.56 16.61 -6.71
CA VAL A 70 -3.63 15.55 -6.31
C VAL A 70 -3.24 15.66 -4.83
N VAL A 71 -3.04 16.88 -4.34
CA VAL A 71 -2.73 17.15 -2.93
C VAL A 71 -3.89 16.76 -2.03
N GLU A 72 -5.13 17.12 -2.40
CA GLU A 72 -6.32 16.76 -1.63
C GLU A 72 -6.58 15.24 -1.65
N LEU A 73 -6.41 14.56 -2.78
CA LEU A 73 -6.45 13.10 -2.85
C LEU A 73 -5.43 12.46 -1.90
N ARG A 74 -4.21 13.00 -1.83
CA ARG A 74 -3.17 12.52 -0.91
C ARG A 74 -3.57 12.71 0.56
N ARG A 75 -4.09 13.89 0.91
CA ARG A 75 -4.48 14.24 2.29
C ARG A 75 -5.70 13.45 2.75
N THR A 76 -6.70 13.34 1.89
CA THR A 76 -7.99 12.72 2.23
C THR A 76 -7.91 11.20 2.24
N LEU A 77 -7.32 10.61 1.20
CA LEU A 77 -7.30 9.16 1.01
C LEU A 77 -6.02 8.50 1.54
N LEU A 78 -5.02 9.27 1.96
CA LEU A 78 -3.74 8.79 2.47
C LEU A 78 -3.09 7.71 1.57
N LEU A 79 -3.28 7.85 0.25
CA LEU A 79 -2.79 6.89 -0.73
C LEU A 79 -1.25 6.83 -0.74
N PRO A 80 -0.61 5.65 -0.82
CA PRO A 80 0.80 5.54 -1.15
C PRO A 80 1.14 6.23 -2.47
N LEU A 81 2.43 6.60 -2.67
CA LEU A 81 2.88 7.35 -3.84
C LEU A 81 2.48 6.68 -5.16
N ASP A 82 2.62 5.38 -5.25
CA ASP A 82 2.37 4.64 -6.50
C ASP A 82 0.85 4.47 -6.76
N ASP A 83 0.05 4.30 -5.71
CA ASP A 83 -1.41 4.27 -5.81
C ASP A 83 -1.96 5.65 -6.20
N LEU A 84 -1.43 6.72 -5.58
CA LEU A 84 -1.78 8.10 -5.94
C LEU A 84 -1.38 8.43 -7.38
N LEU A 85 -0.21 7.97 -7.84
CA LEU A 85 0.23 8.15 -9.22
C LEU A 85 -0.73 7.50 -10.20
N HIS A 86 -1.21 6.30 -9.88
CA HIS A 86 -2.18 5.60 -10.72
C HIS A 86 -3.48 6.39 -10.84
N VAL A 87 -4.06 6.79 -9.70
CA VAL A 87 -5.29 7.60 -9.68
C VAL A 87 -5.08 8.94 -10.40
N ALA A 88 -3.96 9.60 -10.18
CA ALA A 88 -3.66 10.87 -10.83
C ALA A 88 -3.49 10.73 -12.35
N ARG A 89 -2.94 9.62 -12.85
CA ARG A 89 -2.85 9.34 -14.29
C ARG A 89 -4.21 9.06 -14.93
N GLU A 90 -5.05 8.33 -14.24
CA GLU A 90 -6.37 7.95 -14.72
C GLU A 90 -7.31 9.16 -14.81
N PHE A 91 -7.30 10.04 -13.80
CA PHE A 91 -8.34 11.07 -13.65
C PHE A 91 -7.85 12.51 -13.75
N VAL A 92 -6.54 12.78 -13.71
CA VAL A 92 -6.01 14.16 -13.67
C VAL A 92 -5.05 14.45 -14.83
N HIS A 93 -4.01 13.65 -15.02
CA HIS A 93 -3.01 13.88 -16.05
C HIS A 93 -2.31 12.57 -16.46
N PRO A 94 -2.61 11.99 -17.64
CA PRO A 94 -2.12 10.67 -18.07
C PRO A 94 -0.58 10.55 -18.09
N GLU A 95 0.11 11.61 -18.50
CA GLU A 95 1.57 11.63 -18.64
C GLU A 95 2.32 12.01 -17.34
N LEU A 96 1.64 12.04 -16.19
CA LEU A 96 2.27 12.40 -14.93
C LEU A 96 3.38 11.40 -14.57
N SER A 97 4.62 11.91 -14.47
CA SER A 97 5.74 11.07 -14.05
C SER A 97 5.77 10.90 -12.52
N ARG A 98 6.25 9.74 -12.07
CA ARG A 98 6.47 9.46 -10.64
C ARG A 98 7.38 10.51 -9.97
N ALA A 99 8.38 10.98 -10.71
CA ALA A 99 9.31 12.01 -10.23
C ALA A 99 8.64 13.38 -10.07
N ALA A 100 7.74 13.76 -11.00
CA ALA A 100 6.97 15.00 -10.92
C ALA A 100 6.02 14.97 -9.72
N LEU A 101 5.28 13.88 -9.54
CA LEU A 101 4.43 13.68 -8.36
C LEU A 101 5.23 13.73 -7.06
N GLY A 102 6.38 13.03 -6.99
CA GLY A 102 7.24 13.06 -5.81
C GLY A 102 7.79 14.45 -5.48
N ARG A 103 8.08 15.30 -6.49
CA ARG A 103 8.48 16.71 -6.28
C ARG A 103 7.31 17.55 -5.76
N LEU A 104 6.11 17.36 -6.30
CA LEU A 104 4.91 18.04 -5.81
C LEU A 104 4.68 17.72 -4.32
N LEU A 105 4.59 16.43 -3.95
CA LEU A 105 4.34 16.02 -2.57
C LEU A 105 5.43 16.51 -1.59
N ARG A 106 6.68 16.62 -2.06
CA ARG A 106 7.80 17.16 -1.25
C ARG A 106 7.66 18.66 -1.06
N ARG A 107 7.27 19.39 -2.09
CA ARG A 107 7.02 20.83 -2.04
C ARG A 107 5.88 21.17 -1.07
N GLU A 108 4.84 20.35 -1.07
CA GLU A 108 3.68 20.49 -0.19
C GLU A 108 3.89 19.91 1.24
N GLY A 109 5.07 19.35 1.53
CA GLY A 109 5.36 18.80 2.86
C GLY A 109 4.64 17.48 3.21
N ILE A 110 4.03 16.81 2.22
CA ILE A 110 3.22 15.61 2.40
C ILE A 110 3.83 14.36 1.71
N SER A 111 5.15 14.37 1.50
CA SER A 111 5.82 13.28 0.80
C SER A 111 5.87 11.99 1.61
N LYS A 112 5.97 12.09 2.94
CA LYS A 112 6.05 10.92 3.82
C LYS A 112 4.71 10.65 4.49
N LEU A 113 4.10 9.54 4.12
CA LEU A 113 2.83 9.10 4.71
C LEU A 113 2.93 8.89 6.23
N SER A 114 4.09 8.45 6.70
CA SER A 114 4.34 8.23 8.13
C SER A 114 4.33 9.52 8.98
N GLU A 115 4.48 10.69 8.37
CA GLU A 115 4.37 11.98 9.06
C GLU A 115 2.92 12.49 9.08
N MET A 116 2.08 11.98 8.17
CA MET A 116 0.66 12.28 8.08
C MET A 116 -0.21 11.33 8.94
N ILE A 117 0.33 10.16 9.29
CA ILE A 117 -0.33 9.15 10.12
C ILE A 117 0.50 8.99 11.40
N PRO A 118 -0.12 8.98 12.61
CA PRO A 118 0.58 8.72 13.86
C PRO A 118 1.37 7.41 13.79
N SER A 119 2.63 7.45 14.24
CA SER A 119 3.59 6.38 14.02
C SER A 119 3.34 5.17 14.91
N GLU A 120 3.10 4.01 14.31
CA GLU A 120 3.40 2.72 14.89
C GLU A 120 4.57 2.07 14.12
N GLN A 121 5.51 1.60 14.85
CA GLN A 121 6.85 1.05 14.59
C GLN A 121 7.22 0.54 13.18
N LYS A 122 8.39 0.98 12.70
CA LYS A 122 9.04 0.58 11.44
C LYS A 122 9.83 -0.72 11.63
N THR A 123 9.61 -1.71 10.77
CA THR A 123 10.46 -2.91 10.64
C THR A 123 11.04 -3.04 9.23
N ALA A 124 12.33 -3.47 9.15
CA ALA A 124 13.09 -3.63 7.92
C ALA A 124 12.59 -4.79 7.02
N HIS A 125 12.59 -4.58 5.71
CA HIS A 125 12.10 -5.53 4.71
C HIS A 125 13.13 -6.63 4.38
N LYS A 126 12.74 -7.93 4.55
CA LYS A 126 13.40 -9.06 3.91
C LYS A 126 12.69 -9.37 2.58
N GLN A 127 13.47 -9.74 1.55
CA GLN A 127 12.90 -10.25 0.29
C GLN A 127 12.15 -11.55 0.55
N PHE A 128 10.93 -11.66 0.04
CA PHE A 128 10.12 -12.86 0.13
C PHE A 128 10.47 -13.81 -1.03
N LYS A 129 10.51 -15.13 -0.72
CA LYS A 129 10.58 -16.17 -1.74
C LYS A 129 9.41 -16.07 -2.70
N ASP A 130 9.65 -16.29 -3.99
CA ASP A 130 8.59 -16.44 -4.97
C ASP A 130 7.83 -17.74 -4.70
N TYR A 131 6.52 -17.71 -4.84
CA TYR A 131 5.61 -18.81 -4.66
C TYR A 131 4.60 -18.83 -5.80
N ASP A 132 4.13 -20.01 -6.15
CA ASP A 132 2.99 -20.16 -7.02
C ASP A 132 1.68 -19.78 -6.30
N PRO A 133 0.60 -19.41 -7.05
CA PRO A 133 -0.73 -19.20 -6.49
C PRO A 133 -1.22 -20.41 -5.70
N GLY A 134 -2.00 -20.14 -4.63
CA GLY A 134 -2.55 -21.18 -3.77
C GLY A 134 -1.93 -21.25 -2.38
N PHE A 135 -1.03 -20.33 -2.03
CA PHE A 135 -0.59 -20.15 -0.65
C PHE A 135 -1.20 -18.87 -0.07
N LEU A 136 -2.24 -19.04 0.73
CA LEU A 136 -3.01 -17.95 1.31
C LEU A 136 -2.63 -17.68 2.76
N HIS A 137 -2.62 -16.42 3.12
CA HIS A 137 -2.55 -15.96 4.51
C HIS A 137 -3.94 -15.55 4.94
N VAL A 138 -4.40 -16.06 6.07
CA VAL A 138 -5.71 -15.73 6.64
C VAL A 138 -5.52 -14.99 7.96
N ASP A 139 -6.32 -13.97 8.18
CA ASP A 139 -6.31 -13.16 9.40
C ASP A 139 -7.71 -12.60 9.66
N ILE A 140 -7.97 -12.23 10.91
CA ILE A 140 -9.27 -11.65 11.32
C ILE A 140 -9.03 -10.24 11.87
N LYS A 141 -9.80 -9.31 11.33
CA LYS A 141 -9.80 -7.94 11.78
C LYS A 141 -11.10 -7.59 12.50
N TYR A 142 -10.97 -6.99 13.67
CA TYR A 142 -12.10 -6.42 14.38
C TYR A 142 -12.62 -5.19 13.64
N LEU A 143 -13.92 -5.17 13.35
CA LEU A 143 -14.61 -4.00 12.81
C LEU A 143 -15.09 -3.09 13.95
N PRO A 144 -15.24 -1.78 13.71
CA PRO A 144 -15.88 -0.90 14.67
C PRO A 144 -17.36 -1.33 14.83
N GLN A 145 -17.87 -1.28 16.05
CA GLN A 145 -19.28 -1.50 16.31
C GLN A 145 -20.09 -0.32 15.77
N MET A 146 -21.09 -0.62 14.96
CA MET A 146 -21.97 0.39 14.39
C MET A 146 -23.15 0.71 15.33
N PRO A 147 -23.78 1.90 15.20
CA PRO A 147 -24.90 2.28 16.06
C PRO A 147 -26.12 1.34 16.00
N ASP A 148 -26.25 0.60 14.91
CA ASP A 148 -27.34 -0.37 14.64
C ASP A 148 -26.95 -1.82 15.03
N GLU A 149 -25.76 -2.03 15.61
CA GLU A 149 -25.28 -3.35 16.01
C GLU A 149 -25.27 -3.53 17.53
N ILE A 150 -25.67 -4.70 18.01
CA ILE A 150 -25.62 -5.10 19.44
C ILE A 150 -24.18 -5.46 19.83
N ALA A 151 -23.42 -6.07 18.89
CA ALA A 151 -22.02 -6.47 19.07
C ALA A 151 -21.23 -6.09 17.82
N ARG A 152 -19.89 -6.01 17.96
CA ARG A 152 -19.01 -5.75 16.81
C ARG A 152 -18.93 -6.96 15.88
N SER A 153 -18.78 -6.70 14.60
CA SER A 153 -18.53 -7.70 13.58
C SER A 153 -17.03 -7.93 13.33
N TYR A 154 -16.70 -9.01 12.65
CA TYR A 154 -15.34 -9.46 12.36
C TYR A 154 -15.15 -9.62 10.85
N LEU A 155 -14.11 -9.00 10.31
CA LEU A 155 -13.70 -9.15 8.93
C LEU A 155 -12.65 -10.25 8.82
N PHE A 156 -13.02 -11.36 8.21
CA PHE A 156 -12.10 -12.42 7.81
C PHE A 156 -11.48 -12.07 6.46
N VAL A 157 -10.19 -12.20 6.37
CA VAL A 157 -9.40 -11.81 5.19
C VAL A 157 -8.48 -12.95 4.80
N ALA A 158 -8.54 -13.38 3.56
CA ALA A 158 -7.53 -14.25 2.94
C ALA A 158 -6.80 -13.51 1.84
N ILE A 159 -5.48 -13.60 1.79
CA ILE A 159 -4.66 -13.02 0.72
C ILE A 159 -3.70 -14.04 0.14
N ASP A 160 -3.73 -14.23 -1.17
CA ASP A 160 -2.77 -15.08 -1.86
C ASP A 160 -1.39 -14.41 -1.94
N ARG A 161 -0.36 -15.21 -1.69
CA ARG A 161 1.00 -14.72 -1.59
C ARG A 161 1.60 -14.31 -2.93
N ALA A 162 1.27 -15.01 -4.01
CA ALA A 162 1.81 -14.78 -5.34
C ALA A 162 1.10 -13.63 -6.06
N THR A 163 -0.22 -13.67 -6.08
CA THR A 163 -1.05 -12.78 -6.88
C THR A 163 -1.56 -11.55 -6.14
N ARG A 164 -1.49 -11.55 -4.81
CA ARG A 164 -2.16 -10.56 -3.94
C ARG A 164 -3.69 -10.57 -4.10
N TRP A 165 -4.25 -11.60 -4.71
CA TRP A 165 -5.68 -11.81 -4.73
C TRP A 165 -6.19 -11.91 -3.30
N VAL A 166 -7.29 -11.24 -3.01
CA VAL A 166 -7.88 -11.14 -1.67
C VAL A 166 -9.30 -11.65 -1.72
N PHE A 167 -9.71 -12.34 -0.67
CA PHE A 167 -11.10 -12.65 -0.36
C PHE A 167 -11.43 -12.11 1.01
N ILE A 168 -12.60 -11.54 1.18
CA ILE A 168 -13.09 -11.02 2.45
C ILE A 168 -14.52 -11.49 2.72
N GLU A 169 -14.82 -11.76 3.99
CA GLU A 169 -16.19 -12.03 4.46
C GLU A 169 -16.36 -11.44 5.86
N ILE A 170 -17.61 -11.06 6.22
CA ILE A 170 -17.91 -10.44 7.50
C ILE A 170 -18.78 -11.40 8.30
N TYR A 171 -18.37 -11.63 9.55
CA TYR A 171 -19.07 -12.51 10.49
C TYR A 171 -19.42 -11.77 11.78
N PRO A 172 -20.55 -12.13 12.41
CA PRO A 172 -20.93 -11.57 13.71
C PRO A 172 -20.05 -12.09 14.86
N GLU A 173 -19.40 -13.24 14.66
CA GLU A 173 -18.56 -13.89 15.66
C GLU A 173 -17.24 -14.39 15.05
N LYS A 174 -16.25 -14.61 15.92
CA LYS A 174 -15.00 -15.26 15.52
C LYS A 174 -14.87 -16.62 16.20
N THR A 175 -15.58 -17.58 15.66
CA THR A 175 -15.61 -18.97 16.13
C THR A 175 -14.95 -19.92 15.13
N ALA A 176 -14.61 -21.13 15.57
CA ALA A 176 -14.09 -22.17 14.67
C ALA A 176 -15.10 -22.54 13.55
N ALA A 177 -16.40 -22.47 13.84
CA ALA A 177 -17.45 -22.70 12.85
C ALA A 177 -17.45 -21.59 11.77
N CYS A 178 -17.35 -20.31 12.17
CA CYS A 178 -17.22 -19.18 11.23
C CYS A 178 -15.96 -19.29 10.39
N ALA A 179 -14.85 -19.74 10.97
CA ALA A 179 -13.59 -19.94 10.24
C ALA A 179 -13.69 -21.08 9.23
N ALA A 180 -14.41 -22.16 9.54
CA ALA A 180 -14.65 -23.26 8.60
C ALA A 180 -15.59 -22.82 7.45
N ASP A 181 -16.69 -22.11 7.74
CA ASP A 181 -17.58 -21.53 6.72
C ASP A 181 -16.82 -20.54 5.82
N PHE A 182 -15.94 -19.73 6.41
CA PHE A 182 -15.08 -18.84 5.64
C PHE A 182 -14.19 -19.61 4.65
N MET A 183 -13.59 -20.74 5.06
CA MET A 183 -12.77 -21.57 4.18
C MET A 183 -13.58 -22.20 3.05
N GLU A 184 -14.80 -22.64 3.33
CA GLU A 184 -15.71 -23.17 2.31
C GLU A 184 -16.02 -22.11 1.24
N ARG A 185 -16.43 -20.90 1.66
CA ARG A 185 -16.70 -19.78 0.75
C ARG A 185 -15.44 -19.31 0.01
N LEU A 186 -14.32 -19.28 0.68
CA LEU A 186 -13.02 -18.93 0.09
C LEU A 186 -12.67 -19.93 -1.02
N GLN A 187 -12.85 -21.25 -0.80
CA GLN A 187 -12.57 -22.27 -1.79
C GLN A 187 -13.49 -22.16 -3.02
N GLN A 188 -14.76 -21.81 -2.81
CA GLN A 188 -15.72 -21.58 -3.90
C GLN A 188 -15.41 -20.33 -4.72
N ALA A 189 -14.87 -19.27 -4.08
CA ALA A 189 -14.55 -18.00 -4.72
C ALA A 189 -13.15 -17.96 -5.34
N CYS A 190 -12.23 -18.81 -4.86
CA CYS A 190 -10.83 -18.78 -5.26
C CYS A 190 -10.66 -19.27 -6.71
N PRO A 191 -10.00 -18.50 -7.59
CA PRO A 191 -9.83 -18.88 -9.00
C PRO A 191 -8.82 -20.00 -9.20
N PHE A 192 -8.01 -20.32 -8.19
CA PHE A 192 -6.96 -21.35 -8.24
C PHE A 192 -7.06 -22.31 -7.07
N LYS A 193 -6.41 -23.47 -7.21
CA LYS A 193 -6.40 -24.51 -6.19
C LYS A 193 -5.66 -24.03 -4.93
N ILE A 194 -6.33 -24.05 -3.79
CA ILE A 194 -5.71 -23.73 -2.51
C ILE A 194 -4.89 -24.93 -2.06
N GLN A 195 -3.59 -24.72 -1.85
CA GLN A 195 -2.66 -25.73 -1.41
C GLN A 195 -2.27 -25.57 0.07
N LYS A 196 -2.13 -24.30 0.50
CA LYS A 196 -1.62 -23.96 1.83
C LYS A 196 -2.35 -22.76 2.38
N VAL A 197 -2.61 -22.82 3.68
CA VAL A 197 -3.16 -21.69 4.43
C VAL A 197 -2.28 -21.42 5.65
N LEU A 198 -1.89 -20.17 5.85
CA LEU A 198 -1.17 -19.70 7.02
C LEU A 198 -2.10 -18.82 7.86
N THR A 199 -2.29 -19.20 9.12
CA THR A 199 -3.05 -18.42 10.11
C THR A 199 -2.17 -18.02 11.29
N ASP A 200 -2.68 -17.18 12.15
CA ASP A 200 -2.13 -17.03 13.50
C ASP A 200 -2.56 -18.21 14.40
N ASN A 201 -2.23 -18.12 15.69
CA ASN A 201 -2.52 -19.17 16.68
C ASN A 201 -3.86 -18.94 17.39
N GLY A 202 -4.79 -18.21 16.80
CA GLY A 202 -6.11 -17.94 17.36
C GLY A 202 -6.94 -19.22 17.54
N THR A 203 -7.77 -19.22 18.58
CA THR A 203 -8.63 -20.37 18.91
C THR A 203 -9.68 -20.66 17.84
N GLU A 204 -9.95 -19.73 16.98
CA GLU A 204 -10.79 -19.87 15.79
C GLU A 204 -10.17 -20.74 14.69
N PHE A 205 -8.82 -20.85 14.66
CA PHE A 205 -8.09 -21.61 13.66
C PHE A 205 -7.50 -22.91 14.18
N THR A 206 -7.21 -23.00 15.50
CA THR A 206 -6.56 -24.18 16.08
C THR A 206 -6.82 -24.30 17.58
N ASP A 207 -6.88 -25.52 18.09
CA ASP A 207 -6.93 -25.84 19.52
C ASP A 207 -5.58 -26.32 20.08
N ARG A 208 -4.52 -26.32 19.26
CA ARG A 208 -3.20 -26.89 19.62
C ARG A 208 -2.56 -26.26 20.87
N PHE A 209 -2.97 -25.06 21.22
CA PHE A 209 -2.42 -24.32 22.38
C PHE A 209 -3.39 -24.24 23.55
N THR A 210 -4.65 -24.67 23.40
CA THR A 210 -5.69 -24.62 24.42
C THR A 210 -5.90 -25.94 25.14
N ARG A 211 -5.57 -27.07 24.52
CA ARG A 211 -5.64 -28.38 25.18
C ARG A 211 -4.52 -28.53 26.20
N GLN A 212 -4.84 -28.85 27.44
CA GLN A 212 -3.85 -29.35 28.40
C GLN A 212 -3.20 -30.61 27.82
N ARG A 213 -1.90 -30.53 27.56
CA ARG A 213 -1.12 -31.64 27.03
C ARG A 213 -1.09 -32.78 28.04
N THR A 214 -1.65 -33.91 27.71
CA THR A 214 -1.28 -35.17 28.33
C THR A 214 0.15 -35.52 27.92
N GLN A 215 0.99 -35.96 28.87
CA GLN A 215 2.45 -36.18 28.69
C GLN A 215 2.81 -37.09 27.51
N ASN A 216 1.88 -37.94 27.01
CA ASN A 216 2.07 -38.87 25.92
C ASN A 216 1.99 -38.28 24.49
N GLU A 217 1.54 -37.02 24.34
CA GLU A 217 1.42 -36.34 23.03
C GLU A 217 2.65 -35.51 22.66
N ALA A 218 3.59 -35.35 23.62
CA ALA A 218 4.79 -34.52 23.41
C ALA A 218 5.79 -35.11 22.41
N GLU A 219 5.79 -36.42 22.23
CA GLU A 219 6.76 -37.14 21.37
C GLU A 219 6.38 -37.16 19.88
N ASN A 220 5.13 -36.82 19.51
CA ASN A 220 4.66 -36.85 18.12
C ASN A 220 4.63 -35.44 17.45
N MET A 221 5.48 -34.54 17.86
CA MET A 221 5.51 -33.15 17.36
C MET A 221 5.98 -33.00 15.90
N ASN A 222 6.46 -34.06 15.27
CA ASN A 222 6.92 -34.09 13.86
C ASN A 222 5.87 -34.63 12.88
N MET A 223 4.69 -35.02 13.31
CA MET A 223 3.66 -35.50 12.39
C MET A 223 2.71 -34.37 11.96
N ARG A 224 2.87 -34.08 10.69
CA ARG A 224 1.99 -33.38 9.77
C ARG A 224 0.54 -33.76 9.99
N THR A 225 -0.34 -32.76 10.05
CA THR A 225 -1.81 -32.83 9.98
C THR A 225 -2.40 -34.06 10.70
N SER A 226 -2.77 -33.86 11.96
CA SER A 226 -3.53 -34.88 12.70
C SER A 226 -4.86 -35.15 11.99
N LYS A 227 -5.01 -36.35 11.43
CA LYS A 227 -6.26 -36.85 10.83
C LYS A 227 -7.43 -36.90 11.83
N ASN A 228 -7.16 -36.66 13.12
CA ASN A 228 -8.10 -36.72 14.24
C ASN A 228 -8.33 -35.35 14.91
N SER A 229 -8.09 -34.21 14.21
CA SER A 229 -8.44 -32.92 14.77
C SER A 229 -9.96 -32.78 14.91
N THR A 230 -10.44 -32.48 16.10
CA THR A 230 -11.85 -32.15 16.36
C THR A 230 -12.15 -30.68 16.07
N HIS A 231 -11.13 -29.89 15.74
CA HIS A 231 -11.28 -28.45 15.45
C HIS A 231 -11.84 -28.26 14.03
N ALA A 232 -12.96 -27.58 13.90
CA ALA A 232 -13.71 -27.46 12.64
C ALA A 232 -12.86 -26.91 11.46
N PHE A 233 -12.03 -25.91 11.70
CA PHE A 233 -11.15 -25.33 10.67
C PHE A 233 -10.05 -26.33 10.23
N GLU A 234 -9.40 -27.00 11.18
CA GLU A 234 -8.35 -27.98 10.87
C GLU A 234 -8.93 -29.21 10.17
N HIS A 235 -10.14 -29.63 10.58
CA HIS A 235 -10.87 -30.75 9.94
C HIS A 235 -11.16 -30.41 8.48
N TYR A 236 -11.71 -29.20 8.21
CA TYR A 236 -11.97 -28.74 6.84
C TYR A 236 -10.70 -28.74 5.98
N CYS A 237 -9.61 -28.20 6.49
CA CYS A 237 -8.33 -28.19 5.76
C CYS A 237 -7.84 -29.61 5.44
N CYS A 238 -7.95 -30.53 6.41
CA CYS A 238 -7.54 -31.93 6.24
C CYS A 238 -8.39 -32.66 5.19
N GLU A 239 -9.71 -32.51 5.24
CA GLU A 239 -10.66 -33.11 4.30
C GLU A 239 -10.40 -32.69 2.85
N HIS A 240 -10.02 -31.41 2.65
CA HIS A 240 -9.78 -30.84 1.32
C HIS A 240 -8.31 -30.89 0.89
N GLY A 241 -7.43 -31.53 1.66
CA GLY A 241 -6.02 -31.68 1.35
C GLY A 241 -5.24 -30.35 1.37
N ILE A 242 -5.69 -29.40 2.19
CA ILE A 242 -5.07 -28.09 2.37
C ILE A 242 -4.09 -28.15 3.53
N GLU A 243 -2.82 -27.78 3.30
CA GLU A 243 -1.80 -27.73 4.34
C GLU A 243 -2.03 -26.51 5.24
N HIS A 244 -2.51 -26.75 6.48
CA HIS A 244 -2.67 -25.67 7.47
C HIS A 244 -1.35 -25.45 8.23
N ARG A 245 -0.84 -24.22 8.15
CA ARG A 245 0.36 -23.74 8.85
C ARG A 245 -0.01 -22.66 9.86
N LEU A 246 0.67 -22.70 11.00
CA LEU A 246 0.57 -21.67 12.04
C LEU A 246 1.78 -20.76 12.00
N THR A 247 1.59 -19.47 12.30
CA THR A 247 2.69 -18.56 12.51
C THR A 247 3.49 -18.97 13.75
N ARG A 248 4.82 -18.83 13.69
CA ARG A 248 5.65 -19.10 14.87
C ARG A 248 5.31 -18.08 15.97
N PRO A 249 5.11 -18.54 17.22
CA PRO A 249 4.91 -17.65 18.36
C PRO A 249 6.04 -16.59 18.40
N TYR A 250 5.70 -15.36 18.76
CA TYR A 250 6.64 -14.24 18.89
C TYR A 250 7.41 -13.86 17.61
N THR A 251 6.96 -14.29 16.43
CA THR A 251 7.61 -13.92 15.16
C THR A 251 6.63 -13.18 14.24
N PRO A 252 6.36 -11.89 14.45
CA PRO A 252 5.36 -11.11 13.69
C PRO A 252 5.67 -10.97 12.21
N LYS A 253 6.88 -11.35 11.77
CA LYS A 253 7.39 -11.14 10.40
C LYS A 253 6.73 -12.01 9.32
N THR A 254 5.98 -13.03 9.68
CA THR A 254 5.43 -14.01 8.73
C THR A 254 4.10 -13.58 8.09
N ASN A 255 3.33 -12.69 8.72
CA ASN A 255 2.00 -12.29 8.27
C ASN A 255 1.92 -10.86 7.64
N GLY A 256 3.06 -10.25 7.36
CA GLY A 256 3.16 -8.84 6.93
C GLY A 256 2.39 -8.47 5.64
N MET A 257 1.86 -9.44 4.89
CA MET A 257 1.03 -9.16 3.71
C MET A 257 -0.41 -8.88 4.09
N VAL A 258 -0.99 -9.73 4.93
CA VAL A 258 -2.34 -9.53 5.47
C VAL A 258 -2.35 -8.30 6.37
N GLU A 259 -1.32 -8.12 7.20
CA GLU A 259 -1.16 -6.91 8.04
C GLU A 259 -1.17 -5.63 7.20
N ARG A 260 -0.52 -5.63 6.03
CA ARG A 260 -0.52 -4.48 5.13
C ARG A 260 -1.91 -4.23 4.53
N PHE A 261 -2.61 -5.26 4.10
CA PHE A 261 -4.00 -5.14 3.63
C PHE A 261 -4.90 -4.66 4.77
N ASN A 262 -4.81 -5.28 5.95
CA ASN A 262 -5.55 -4.88 7.14
C ASN A 262 -5.21 -3.45 7.60
N GLY A 263 -3.98 -2.99 7.39
CA GLY A 263 -3.58 -1.60 7.60
C GLY A 263 -4.29 -0.63 6.66
N ARG A 264 -4.48 -0.99 5.40
CA ARG A 264 -5.29 -0.19 4.44
C ARG A 264 -6.76 -0.14 4.85
N ILE A 265 -7.34 -1.28 5.25
CA ILE A 265 -8.70 -1.31 5.82
C ILE A 265 -8.78 -0.44 7.09
N ALA A 266 -7.80 -0.52 7.99
CA ALA A 266 -7.76 0.34 9.18
C ALA A 266 -7.74 1.83 8.84
N THR A 267 -7.02 2.22 7.79
CA THR A 267 -7.01 3.59 7.31
C THR A 267 -8.38 3.99 6.77
N LEU A 268 -9.00 3.15 5.94
CA LEU A 268 -10.37 3.37 5.44
C LEU A 268 -11.37 3.57 6.59
N LEU A 269 -11.33 2.70 7.60
CA LEU A 269 -12.19 2.77 8.78
C LEU A 269 -11.96 4.04 9.63
N LYS A 270 -10.73 4.55 9.68
CA LYS A 270 -10.40 5.78 10.41
C LYS A 270 -10.81 7.05 9.67
N THR A 271 -10.80 7.02 8.34
CA THR A 271 -11.05 8.21 7.50
C THR A 271 -12.51 8.34 7.08
N THR A 272 -13.29 7.26 7.17
CA THR A 272 -14.70 7.25 6.76
C THR A 272 -15.59 7.17 7.99
N ARG A 273 -16.66 7.98 8.03
CA ARG A 273 -17.71 7.88 9.03
C ARG A 273 -18.87 7.08 8.46
N PHE A 274 -19.25 6.03 9.14
CA PHE A 274 -20.32 5.11 8.75
C PHE A 274 -21.56 5.40 9.59
N LYS A 275 -22.72 5.37 8.97
CA LYS A 275 -24.02 5.59 9.64
C LYS A 275 -24.67 4.28 10.09
N SER A 276 -24.35 3.17 9.43
CA SER A 276 -24.92 1.85 9.69
C SER A 276 -23.95 0.72 9.33
N SER A 277 -24.23 -0.48 9.83
CA SER A 277 -23.52 -1.71 9.47
C SER A 277 -23.63 -2.00 7.96
N THR A 278 -24.81 -1.77 7.37
CA THR A 278 -25.04 -1.95 5.93
C THR A 278 -24.13 -1.06 5.08
N GLU A 279 -24.00 0.22 5.46
CA GLU A 279 -23.09 1.15 4.76
C GLU A 279 -21.63 0.72 4.88
N LEU A 280 -21.20 0.32 6.08
CA LEU A 280 -19.87 -0.24 6.32
C LEU A 280 -19.59 -1.44 5.42
N HIS A 281 -20.52 -2.40 5.36
CA HIS A 281 -20.39 -3.60 4.54
C HIS A 281 -20.32 -3.27 3.04
N GLN A 282 -21.13 -2.34 2.55
CA GLN A 282 -21.11 -1.90 1.15
C GLN A 282 -19.78 -1.25 0.79
N ILE A 283 -19.26 -0.38 1.64
CA ILE A 283 -17.98 0.30 1.43
C ILE A 283 -16.83 -0.69 1.45
N LEU A 284 -16.83 -1.67 2.37
CA LEU A 284 -15.80 -2.71 2.40
C LEU A 284 -15.83 -3.59 1.14
N ARG A 285 -17.03 -3.95 0.65
CA ARG A 285 -17.17 -4.70 -0.62
C ARG A 285 -16.69 -3.89 -1.82
N SER A 286 -17.06 -2.62 -1.93
CA SER A 286 -16.61 -1.73 -3.00
C SER A 286 -15.09 -1.54 -2.95
N TYR A 287 -14.51 -1.36 -1.77
CA TYR A 287 -13.08 -1.29 -1.58
C TYR A 287 -12.37 -2.57 -2.02
N HIS A 288 -12.91 -3.74 -1.65
CA HIS A 288 -12.38 -5.04 -2.06
C HIS A 288 -12.35 -5.20 -3.58
N GLN A 289 -13.44 -4.86 -4.27
CA GLN A 289 -13.52 -4.88 -5.73
C GLN A 289 -12.49 -3.94 -6.37
N THR A 290 -12.42 -2.71 -5.88
CA THR A 290 -11.45 -1.71 -6.35
C THR A 290 -10.01 -2.16 -6.10
N TYR A 291 -9.73 -2.80 -4.95
CA TYR A 291 -8.41 -3.36 -4.65
C TYR A 291 -8.01 -4.43 -5.66
N LEU A 292 -8.91 -5.32 -6.04
CA LEU A 292 -8.63 -6.40 -6.97
C LEU A 292 -8.44 -5.92 -8.40
N SER A 293 -9.27 -4.98 -8.86
CA SER A 293 -9.35 -4.57 -10.28
C SER A 293 -8.56 -3.31 -10.62
N CYS A 294 -8.38 -2.40 -9.65
CA CYS A 294 -7.83 -1.07 -9.94
C CYS A 294 -6.48 -0.81 -9.25
N PHE A 295 -6.20 -1.40 -8.09
CA PHE A 295 -4.98 -1.07 -7.36
C PHE A 295 -3.76 -1.78 -7.94
N ARG A 296 -2.96 -1.03 -8.69
CA ARG A 296 -1.68 -1.49 -9.22
C ARG A 296 -0.62 -1.56 -8.12
N GLN A 297 0.05 -2.69 -8.00
CA GLN A 297 1.00 -2.94 -6.91
C GLN A 297 2.42 -3.06 -7.43
N ARG A 298 3.35 -2.33 -6.80
CA ARG A 298 4.78 -2.42 -7.13
C ARG A 298 5.33 -3.84 -7.01
N VAL A 299 4.88 -4.59 -6.01
CA VAL A 299 5.26 -5.99 -5.78
C VAL A 299 4.81 -6.90 -6.95
N LEU A 300 3.77 -6.52 -7.67
CA LEU A 300 3.27 -7.20 -8.85
C LEU A 300 3.77 -6.55 -10.17
N ASN A 301 4.89 -5.84 -10.12
CA ASN A 301 5.45 -5.12 -11.26
C ASN A 301 4.47 -4.12 -11.92
N GLY A 302 3.66 -3.46 -11.10
CA GLY A 302 2.67 -2.49 -11.57
C GLY A 302 1.36 -3.09 -12.07
N GLN A 303 1.15 -4.39 -11.87
CA GLN A 303 -0.11 -5.06 -12.20
C GLN A 303 -1.11 -4.98 -11.03
N THR A 304 -2.40 -5.12 -11.34
CA THR A 304 -3.44 -5.37 -10.35
C THR A 304 -3.45 -6.85 -9.94
N PRO A 305 -4.05 -7.22 -8.81
CA PRO A 305 -4.25 -8.62 -8.46
C PRO A 305 -4.98 -9.44 -9.54
N CYS A 306 -6.03 -8.89 -10.16
CA CYS A 306 -6.75 -9.55 -11.25
C CYS A 306 -5.87 -9.78 -12.48
N GLU A 307 -5.12 -8.76 -12.92
CA GLU A 307 -4.16 -8.90 -14.03
C GLU A 307 -3.11 -9.96 -13.74
N LYS A 308 -2.64 -10.03 -12.48
CA LYS A 308 -1.65 -11.03 -12.06
C LYS A 308 -2.23 -12.45 -12.04
N VAL A 309 -3.45 -12.63 -11.57
CA VAL A 309 -4.18 -13.91 -11.62
C VAL A 309 -4.32 -14.38 -13.05
N GLU A 310 -4.73 -13.49 -13.98
CA GLU A 310 -4.88 -13.84 -15.39
C GLU A 310 -3.54 -14.18 -16.06
N GLN A 311 -2.46 -13.50 -15.69
CA GLN A 311 -1.10 -13.84 -16.12
C GLN A 311 -0.73 -15.26 -15.71
N TYR A 312 -0.96 -15.63 -14.44
CA TYR A 312 -0.69 -16.99 -13.93
C TYR A 312 -1.60 -18.03 -14.58
N ARG A 313 -2.86 -17.71 -14.85
CA ARG A 313 -3.78 -18.61 -15.58
C ARG A 313 -3.21 -19.00 -16.93
N LYS A 314 -2.63 -18.06 -17.69
CA LYS A 314 -2.02 -18.31 -18.98
C LYS A 314 -0.73 -19.11 -18.90
N SER A 315 0.11 -18.85 -17.88
CA SER A 315 1.42 -19.49 -17.74
C SER A 315 1.36 -20.83 -16.99
N HIS A 316 0.40 -21.01 -16.06
CA HIS A 316 0.27 -22.21 -15.20
C HIS A 316 -1.20 -22.65 -15.11
N PRO A 317 -1.83 -23.06 -16.23
CA PRO A 317 -3.26 -23.37 -16.25
C PRO A 317 -3.65 -24.53 -15.31
N HIS A 318 -2.73 -25.44 -15.03
CA HIS A 318 -2.95 -26.60 -14.14
C HIS A 318 -3.20 -26.23 -12.67
N LEU A 319 -2.86 -24.99 -12.26
CA LEU A 319 -3.13 -24.48 -10.90
C LEU A 319 -4.55 -23.92 -10.77
N PHE A 320 -5.26 -23.73 -11.88
CA PHE A 320 -6.58 -23.11 -11.90
C PHE A 320 -7.70 -24.14 -12.03
N LEU A 321 -8.86 -23.79 -11.49
CA LEU A 321 -10.04 -24.62 -11.57
C LEU A 321 -10.69 -24.45 -12.98
N SER A 322 -11.01 -25.55 -13.63
CA SER A 322 -11.55 -25.57 -15.01
C SER A 322 -12.89 -24.84 -15.18
N CYS A 323 -13.63 -24.66 -14.10
CA CYS A 323 -14.98 -24.06 -14.11
C CYS A 323 -14.99 -22.54 -13.82
N PHE A 324 -13.84 -21.90 -13.68
CA PHE A 324 -13.79 -20.48 -13.33
C PHE A 324 -13.84 -19.61 -14.58
N SER A 325 -15.04 -19.16 -14.99
CA SER A 325 -15.19 -18.10 -15.99
C SER A 325 -14.80 -16.75 -15.39
N PRO A 326 -14.00 -15.92 -16.10
CA PRO A 326 -13.54 -14.61 -15.59
C PRO A 326 -14.63 -13.54 -15.51
N GLU A 327 -15.84 -13.84 -15.97
CA GLU A 327 -16.99 -12.97 -15.71
C GLU A 327 -17.21 -12.95 -14.21
N LEU A 328 -16.67 -11.92 -13.59
CA LEU A 328 -16.96 -11.54 -12.23
C LEU A 328 -18.44 -11.72 -11.97
N LYS A 329 -18.82 -12.77 -11.26
CA LYS A 329 -20.13 -12.86 -10.64
C LYS A 329 -20.21 -11.72 -9.62
N SER A 330 -20.48 -10.51 -10.14
CA SER A 330 -20.87 -9.34 -9.34
C SER A 330 -22.18 -9.57 -8.56
N ASN A 331 -22.76 -10.76 -8.69
CA ASN A 331 -24.07 -11.11 -8.16
C ASN A 331 -24.05 -12.44 -7.38
N ASN A 332 -23.11 -12.63 -6.45
CA ASN A 332 -23.36 -13.58 -5.37
C ASN A 332 -23.84 -12.83 -4.14
N THR A 333 -25.01 -12.25 -4.25
CA THR A 333 -25.91 -12.04 -3.12
C THR A 333 -26.50 -13.40 -2.73
N SER A 334 -25.72 -14.27 -2.11
CA SER A 334 -26.31 -15.29 -1.26
C SER A 334 -26.87 -14.55 -0.05
N PRO A 335 -28.17 -14.66 0.25
CA PRO A 335 -28.74 -14.01 1.42
C PRO A 335 -28.00 -14.53 2.66
N ASN A 336 -27.60 -13.60 3.50
CA ASN A 336 -26.93 -13.84 4.77
C ASN A 336 -27.80 -14.82 5.58
N ARG A 337 -27.41 -16.09 5.72
CA ARG A 337 -28.16 -17.10 6.48
C ARG A 337 -28.42 -16.70 7.94
N TYR A 338 -27.72 -15.69 8.41
CA TYR A 338 -27.84 -15.17 9.78
C TYR A 338 -28.95 -14.09 9.97
N GLN A 339 -29.67 -13.71 8.90
CA GLN A 339 -30.87 -12.84 9.03
C GLN A 339 -32.13 -13.60 9.46
N GLN A 340 -32.07 -14.91 9.69
CA GLN A 340 -33.24 -15.71 10.11
C GLN A 340 -33.36 -15.92 11.62
N TYR A 341 -32.51 -15.30 12.43
CA TYR A 341 -32.58 -15.40 13.91
C TYR A 341 -32.63 -14.01 14.55
N SER A 342 -33.54 -13.18 14.09
CA SER A 342 -33.99 -11.97 14.79
C SER A 342 -35.51 -12.05 15.03
#